data_955ef0eed1b517068408df2472f2eeba
#
_entry.id   955ef0eed1b517068408df2472f2eeba
#
_cell.length_a   1.000
_cell.length_b   1.000
_cell.length_c   1.000
_cell.angle_alpha   90.00
_cell.angle_beta   90.00
_cell.angle_gamma   90.00
#
_symmetry.space_group_name_H-M   'P 1'
#
loop_
_entity.id
_entity.type
_entity.pdbx_description
1 polymer ?
#
loop_
_entity_poly.entity_id
_entity_poly.type
_entity_poly.pdbx_seq_one_letter_code
_entity_poly.pdbx_strand_id
1 'polypeptide(L)'
;MNQLPSIEVLESRHQFPGPFLFKVIGHAEGNFVARTVVTVRETLNLSEDPPCSLRQSAHGRHVSVSLEPDCENAQQVLDVYQAILRLDGLVMLL
;
A
#
# COMPACT_ATOMS: atom_id res chain seq x y z
N MET A 1 -13.86 -9.52 7.22
CA MET A 1 -14.14 -8.21 6.65
C MET A 1 -13.06 -7.23 7.07
N ASN A 2 -12.47 -6.56 6.12
CA ASN A 2 -11.46 -5.56 6.43
C ASN A 2 -12.13 -4.25 6.80
N GLN A 3 -11.77 -3.74 7.97
CA GLN A 3 -12.19 -2.42 8.38
C GLN A 3 -11.03 -1.46 8.19
N LEU A 4 -11.26 -0.45 7.38
CA LEU A 4 -10.28 0.60 7.20
C LEU A 4 -10.36 1.58 8.37
N PRO A 5 -9.23 2.18 8.75
CA PRO A 5 -9.26 3.20 9.80
C PRO A 5 -10.07 4.41 9.36
N SER A 6 -10.64 5.12 10.32
CA SER A 6 -11.34 6.36 10.04
C SER A 6 -10.35 7.50 9.76
N ILE A 7 -10.84 8.56 9.11
CA ILE A 7 -10.04 9.76 8.90
C ILE A 7 -9.56 10.33 10.25
N GLU A 8 -10.44 10.36 11.24
CA GLU A 8 -10.10 10.88 12.56
C GLU A 8 -8.98 10.10 13.23
N VAL A 9 -9.00 8.77 13.11
CA VAL A 9 -7.95 7.93 13.67
C VAL A 9 -6.62 8.17 12.94
N LEU A 10 -6.66 8.25 11.62
CA LEU A 10 -5.46 8.52 10.84
C LEU A 10 -4.86 9.87 11.18
N GLU A 11 -5.69 10.91 11.29
CA GLU A 11 -5.23 12.25 11.62
C GLU A 11 -4.68 12.35 13.03
N SER A 12 -5.22 11.56 13.96
CA SER A 12 -4.77 11.59 15.35
C SER A 12 -3.43 10.88 15.55
N ARG A 13 -3.05 9.97 14.66
CA ARG A 13 -1.86 9.13 14.82
C ARG A 13 -0.73 9.44 13.84
N HIS A 14 -1.04 10.20 12.79
CA HIS A 14 -0.07 10.49 11.73
C HIS A 14 -0.09 11.97 11.42
N GLN A 15 1.05 12.47 11.01
CA GLN A 15 1.19 13.87 10.59
C GLN A 15 1.08 13.95 9.07
N PHE A 16 0.15 14.78 8.60
CA PHE A 16 -0.01 15.03 7.16
C PHE A 16 0.27 16.51 6.87
N PRO A 17 0.91 16.83 5.73
CA PRO A 17 1.48 15.90 4.75
C PRO A 17 2.74 15.23 5.28
N GLY A 18 3.01 14.03 4.79
CA GLY A 18 4.22 13.30 5.16
C GLY A 18 4.19 11.87 4.67
N PRO A 19 5.28 11.12 4.90
CA PRO A 19 5.36 9.73 4.45
C PRO A 19 4.40 8.85 5.25
N PHE A 20 3.79 7.90 4.54
CA PHE A 20 2.92 6.91 5.16
C PHE A 20 3.33 5.52 4.68
N LEU A 21 3.51 4.60 5.62
CA LEU A 21 3.96 3.25 5.31
C LEU A 21 2.76 2.35 5.03
N PHE A 22 2.74 1.77 3.82
CA PHE A 22 1.80 0.72 3.45
C PHE A 22 2.55 -0.60 3.38
N LYS A 23 2.02 -1.63 4.02
CA LYS A 23 2.62 -2.96 3.98
C LYS A 23 1.60 -3.95 3.44
N VAL A 24 1.97 -4.60 2.34
CA VAL A 24 1.07 -5.41 1.54
C VAL A 24 1.69 -6.78 1.34
N ILE A 25 0.92 -7.83 1.58
CA ILE A 25 1.37 -9.20 1.32
C ILE A 25 0.51 -9.76 0.20
N GLY A 26 1.16 -10.32 -0.80
CA GLY A 26 0.47 -10.93 -1.92
C GLY A 26 1.16 -12.19 -2.40
N HIS A 27 0.52 -12.87 -3.34
CA HIS A 27 1.14 -14.02 -4.01
C HIS A 27 2.30 -13.55 -4.86
N ALA A 28 3.39 -14.32 -4.87
CA ALA A 28 4.60 -13.94 -5.58
C ALA A 28 4.48 -14.06 -7.10
N GLU A 29 3.33 -14.49 -7.60
CA GLU A 29 3.06 -14.69 -9.01
C GLU A 29 2.33 -13.52 -9.65
N GLY A 30 2.30 -13.48 -10.98
CA GLY A 30 1.45 -12.55 -11.71
C GLY A 30 1.86 -11.10 -11.60
N ASN A 31 3.13 -10.83 -11.38
CA ASN A 31 3.65 -9.46 -11.30
C ASN A 31 2.98 -8.64 -10.18
N PHE A 32 2.65 -9.29 -9.07
CA PHE A 32 1.94 -8.62 -7.98
C PHE A 32 2.68 -7.37 -7.50
N VAL A 33 4.01 -7.44 -7.35
CA VAL A 33 4.80 -6.30 -6.89
C VAL A 33 4.64 -5.11 -7.84
N ALA A 34 4.81 -5.35 -9.14
CA ALA A 34 4.70 -4.28 -10.13
C ALA A 34 3.30 -3.67 -10.14
N ARG A 35 2.26 -4.50 -10.04
CA ARG A 35 0.88 -4.02 -10.02
C ARG A 35 0.59 -3.20 -8.76
N THR A 36 1.16 -3.60 -7.63
CA THR A 36 1.02 -2.86 -6.37
C THR A 36 1.68 -1.49 -6.48
N VAL A 37 2.91 -1.43 -6.98
CA VAL A 37 3.63 -0.17 -7.14
C VAL A 37 2.87 0.78 -8.08
N VAL A 38 2.42 0.27 -9.23
CA VAL A 38 1.67 1.06 -10.20
C VAL A 38 0.36 1.58 -9.56
N THR A 39 -0.33 0.73 -8.82
CA THR A 39 -1.58 1.11 -8.17
C THR A 39 -1.39 2.29 -7.21
N VAL A 40 -0.36 2.23 -6.38
CA VAL A 40 -0.07 3.32 -5.43
C VAL A 40 0.32 4.59 -6.17
N ARG A 41 1.21 4.45 -7.17
CA ARG A 41 1.66 5.60 -7.97
C ARG A 41 0.49 6.30 -8.65
N GLU A 42 -0.40 5.53 -9.27
CA GLU A 42 -1.54 6.10 -9.99
C GLU A 42 -2.59 6.69 -9.05
N THR A 43 -2.86 6.01 -7.95
CA THR A 43 -3.84 6.50 -6.97
C THR A 43 -3.43 7.85 -6.40
N LEU A 44 -2.15 8.03 -6.13
CA LEU A 44 -1.62 9.28 -5.58
C LEU A 44 -1.13 10.26 -6.64
N ASN A 45 -1.24 9.88 -7.92
CA ASN A 45 -0.80 10.71 -9.04
C ASN A 45 0.67 11.13 -8.90
N LEU A 46 1.53 10.17 -8.54
CA LEU A 46 2.95 10.43 -8.38
C LEU A 46 3.66 10.39 -9.73
N SER A 47 4.68 11.23 -9.89
CA SER A 47 5.49 11.25 -11.10
C SER A 47 6.50 10.11 -11.15
N GLU A 48 6.83 9.53 -10.00
CA GLU A 48 7.81 8.46 -9.87
C GLU A 48 7.25 7.37 -8.96
N ASP A 49 7.85 6.19 -9.02
CA ASP A 49 7.50 5.12 -8.10
C ASP A 49 7.82 5.55 -6.67
N PRO A 50 6.95 5.23 -5.70
CA PRO A 50 7.25 5.54 -4.30
C PRO A 50 8.38 4.66 -3.78
N PRO A 51 9.05 5.08 -2.69
CA PRO A 51 10.02 4.22 -2.03
C PRO A 51 9.40 2.87 -1.71
N CYS A 52 10.10 1.81 -2.07
CA CYS A 52 9.56 0.46 -1.99
C CYS A 52 10.64 -0.52 -1.55
N SER A 53 10.29 -1.43 -0.66
CA SER A 53 11.15 -2.55 -0.28
C SER A 53 10.37 -3.84 -0.36
N LEU A 54 11.08 -4.94 -0.61
CA LEU A 54 10.47 -6.23 -0.86
C LEU A 54 11.06 -7.27 0.06
N ARG A 55 10.24 -8.24 0.43
CA ARG A 55 10.70 -9.41 1.17
C ARG A 55 9.90 -10.63 0.74
N GLN A 56 10.59 -11.67 0.26
CA GLN A 56 9.95 -12.93 -0.08
C GLN A 56 9.83 -13.82 1.15
N SER A 57 8.76 -14.61 1.19
CA SER A 57 8.62 -15.65 2.21
C SER A 57 9.67 -16.75 1.99
N ALA A 58 9.88 -17.58 3.02
CA ALA A 58 10.89 -18.64 3.00
C ALA A 58 10.76 -19.61 1.83
N HIS A 59 9.52 -19.84 1.37
CA HIS A 59 9.24 -20.77 0.25
C HIS A 59 8.93 -20.04 -1.05
N GLY A 60 9.09 -18.73 -1.11
CA GLY A 60 8.88 -17.95 -2.32
C GLY A 60 7.44 -17.84 -2.80
N ARG A 61 6.45 -18.26 -1.99
CA ARG A 61 5.04 -18.22 -2.38
C ARG A 61 4.40 -16.86 -2.19
N HIS A 62 4.90 -16.09 -1.25
CA HIS A 62 4.36 -14.79 -0.91
C HIS A 62 5.44 -13.74 -0.95
N VAL A 63 5.04 -12.51 -1.19
CA VAL A 63 5.94 -11.37 -1.16
C VAL A 63 5.31 -10.28 -0.31
N SER A 64 6.13 -9.66 0.52
CA SER A 64 5.75 -8.49 1.31
C SER A 64 6.31 -7.26 0.61
N VAL A 65 5.44 -6.32 0.32
CA VAL A 65 5.80 -5.06 -0.35
C VAL A 65 5.55 -3.95 0.65
N SER A 66 6.59 -3.19 0.96
CA SER A 66 6.47 -2.01 1.82
C SER A 66 6.68 -0.78 0.94
N LEU A 67 5.69 0.12 0.96
CA LEU A 67 5.74 1.35 0.17
C LEU A 67 5.54 2.53 1.11
N GLU A 68 6.34 3.57 0.91
CA GLU A 68 6.28 4.72 1.81
C GLU A 68 6.19 6.03 1.02
N PRO A 69 5.08 6.25 0.31
CA PRO A 69 4.86 7.51 -0.39
C PRO A 69 4.51 8.62 0.58
N ASP A 70 4.73 9.85 0.14
CA ASP A 70 4.16 11.00 0.83
C ASP A 70 2.67 11.06 0.55
N CYS A 71 1.87 11.21 1.62
CA CYS A 71 0.44 11.43 1.51
C CYS A 71 0.12 12.82 2.03
N GLU A 72 -0.74 13.54 1.32
CA GLU A 72 -1.09 14.90 1.68
C GLU A 72 -2.09 14.98 2.82
N ASN A 73 -2.93 13.93 2.93
CA ASN A 73 -4.00 13.90 3.92
C ASN A 73 -4.46 12.45 4.15
N ALA A 74 -5.31 12.28 5.13
CA ALA A 74 -5.83 10.97 5.49
C ALA A 74 -6.69 10.35 4.39
N GLN A 75 -7.37 11.17 3.59
CA GLN A 75 -8.20 10.65 2.49
C GLN A 75 -7.34 9.92 1.47
N GLN A 76 -6.15 10.42 1.18
CA GLN A 76 -5.24 9.74 0.26
C GLN A 76 -4.83 8.37 0.78
N VAL A 77 -4.62 8.24 2.10
CA VAL A 77 -4.32 6.93 2.70
C VAL A 77 -5.49 5.96 2.46
N LEU A 78 -6.71 6.41 2.68
CA LEU A 78 -7.89 5.58 2.45
C LEU A 78 -8.05 5.20 0.97
N ASP A 79 -7.78 6.14 0.07
CA ASP A 79 -7.83 5.88 -1.37
C ASP A 79 -6.86 4.78 -1.76
N VAL A 80 -5.65 4.80 -1.21
CA VAL A 80 -4.63 3.78 -1.46
C VAL A 80 -5.09 2.43 -0.89
N TYR A 81 -5.58 2.40 0.34
CA TYR A 81 -6.09 1.17 0.93
C TYR A 81 -7.18 0.54 0.07
N GLN A 82 -8.14 1.33 -0.38
CA GLN A 82 -9.24 0.84 -1.21
C GLN A 82 -8.74 0.29 -2.53
N ALA A 83 -7.77 0.96 -3.14
CA ALA A 83 -7.19 0.51 -4.41
C ALA A 83 -6.42 -0.81 -4.23
N ILE A 84 -5.65 -0.93 -3.15
CA ILE A 84 -4.90 -2.16 -2.86
C ILE A 84 -5.84 -3.33 -2.62
N LEU A 85 -6.96 -3.10 -1.93
CA LEU A 85 -7.92 -4.16 -1.64
C LEU A 85 -8.55 -4.77 -2.90
N ARG A 86 -8.45 -4.10 -4.04
CA ARG A 86 -8.96 -4.61 -5.32
C ARG A 86 -7.93 -5.41 -6.11
N LEU A 87 -6.68 -5.47 -5.63
CA LEU A 87 -5.63 -6.16 -6.38
C LEU A 87 -5.81 -7.67 -6.34
N ASP A 88 -5.74 -8.28 -7.53
CA ASP A 88 -5.68 -9.73 -7.62
C ASP A 88 -4.38 -10.23 -6.99
N GLY A 89 -4.47 -11.30 -6.24
CA GLY A 89 -3.30 -11.88 -5.59
C GLY A 89 -3.02 -11.31 -4.21
N LEU A 90 -3.81 -10.35 -3.75
CA LEU A 90 -3.66 -9.83 -2.39
C LEU A 90 -4.00 -10.90 -1.36
N VAL A 91 -3.10 -11.05 -0.37
CA VAL A 91 -3.30 -11.94 0.76
C VAL A 91 -3.66 -11.14 2.01
N MET A 92 -2.93 -10.07 2.27
CA MET A 92 -3.13 -9.29 3.48
C MET A 92 -2.64 -7.85 3.30
N LEU A 93 -3.43 -6.93 3.81
CA LEU A 93 -3.04 -5.53 3.92
C LEU A 93 -2.83 -5.22 5.40
N LEU A 94 -1.65 -4.77 5.73
CA LEU A 94 -1.28 -4.46 7.11
C LEU A 94 -1.29 -2.96 7.41
#